data_a11ee846392665ab6b5ab6be8d9a6b70
#
_entry.id   a11ee846392665ab6b5ab6be8d9a6b70
#
_cell.length_a   1.000
_cell.length_b   1.000
_cell.length_c   1.000
_cell.angle_alpha   90.00
_cell.angle_beta   90.00
_cell.angle_gamma   90.00
#
_symmetry.space_group_name_H-M   'P 1'
#
loop_
_entity.id
_entity.type
_entity.pdbx_description
1 polymer ?
#
loop_
_entity_poly.entity_id
_entity_poly.type
_entity_poly.pdbx_seq_one_letter_code
_entity_poly.pdbx_strand_id
1 'polypeptide(L)'
;MFKTDYKVKINTYLWKKALEKLKSDFKMNLTQTDAMMIILLLNLYKCKSDMRSRDNLYLAVEHPSELCEQAYEKKTITIHSKLIAELRLVYPSYTIEQIVEESLANYLVIDKSFYTDEISPLYTIVGSKNHKMQTATAQAVNDMKLDTESTTLIDACCATGALYFGLKTYNWKEVILNDLNPLRTNFLNVLKNKPLKLVSTLLETDFSFIEDTNSKNQLLREYKKSLKNYEQKRKTYHKVDCNIEIAYKTFVVQCIDKKHIESEHKIIKRMARFLPAHLKLQNATITQEDALNYLESDDKNKLVLLDVPYIASEPTCGIVDYDYDQFHKMVAQHLHEAEFTFLYYCRSTPPKSNFKHCGEDAIKIMKMKLGRYFFDKGFFFKKVHLTNDTELLISNRHYSTEQFTWDDLEMDLT
;
A
#
# COMPACT_ATOMS: atom_id res chain seq x y z
N MET A 1 29.38 -8.57 -6.19
CA MET A 1 28.58 -9.73 -6.66
C MET A 1 28.54 -10.77 -5.54
N PHE A 2 27.51 -10.73 -4.69
CA PHE A 2 27.38 -11.62 -3.52
C PHE A 2 26.21 -12.60 -3.73
N LYS A 3 26.32 -13.49 -4.72
CA LYS A 3 25.50 -14.70 -4.74
C LYS A 3 26.19 -15.74 -3.87
N THR A 4 25.80 -15.83 -2.63
CA THR A 4 26.16 -16.96 -1.80
C THR A 4 25.02 -17.97 -1.89
N ASP A 5 25.28 -19.06 -2.61
CA ASP A 5 24.39 -20.21 -2.60
C ASP A 5 24.54 -20.92 -1.25
N TYR A 6 23.52 -20.85 -0.43
CA TYR A 6 23.52 -21.58 0.84
C TYR A 6 22.96 -22.98 0.62
N LYS A 7 23.74 -23.99 1.00
CA LYS A 7 23.27 -25.38 1.10
C LYS A 7 22.61 -25.55 2.45
N VAL A 8 21.29 -25.67 2.46
CA VAL A 8 20.50 -25.75 3.68
C VAL A 8 19.96 -27.17 3.85
N LYS A 9 20.09 -27.72 5.04
CA LYS A 9 19.35 -28.92 5.43
C LYS A 9 17.91 -28.54 5.72
N ILE A 10 16.98 -29.16 5.00
CA ILE A 10 15.56 -28.86 5.13
C ILE A 10 14.83 -30.12 5.57
N ASN A 11 13.95 -29.97 6.56
CA ASN A 11 13.00 -30.99 6.92
C ASN A 11 12.05 -31.24 5.75
N THR A 12 12.16 -32.42 5.13
CA THR A 12 11.44 -32.78 3.90
C THR A 12 9.93 -32.76 4.10
N TYR A 13 9.44 -33.12 5.25
CA TYR A 13 8.01 -33.11 5.57
C TYR A 13 7.45 -31.67 5.62
N LEU A 14 8.10 -30.80 6.41
CA LEU A 14 7.71 -29.39 6.51
C LEU A 14 7.79 -28.72 5.16
N TRP A 15 8.80 -29.01 4.36
CA TRP A 15 8.97 -28.47 3.02
C TRP A 15 7.84 -28.89 2.07
N LYS A 16 7.47 -30.16 2.04
CA LYS A 16 6.34 -30.65 1.21
C LYS A 16 5.04 -29.95 1.59
N LYS A 17 4.74 -29.88 2.88
CA LYS A 17 3.54 -29.17 3.38
C LYS A 17 3.54 -27.68 3.04
N ALA A 18 4.69 -27.02 3.21
CA ALA A 18 4.83 -25.61 2.83
C ALA A 18 4.63 -25.38 1.32
N LEU A 19 5.16 -26.26 0.46
CA LEU A 19 4.94 -26.18 -1.00
C LEU A 19 3.48 -26.40 -1.40
N GLU A 20 2.77 -27.32 -0.76
CA GLU A 20 1.34 -27.54 -0.99
C GLU A 20 0.54 -26.28 -0.61
N LYS A 21 0.80 -25.71 0.56
CA LYS A 21 0.16 -24.48 1.01
C LYS A 21 0.49 -23.30 0.08
N LEU A 22 1.75 -23.14 -0.35
CA LEU A 22 2.16 -22.08 -1.27
C LEU A 22 1.42 -22.17 -2.61
N LYS A 23 1.29 -23.36 -3.18
CA LYS A 23 0.54 -23.57 -4.44
C LYS A 23 -0.92 -23.17 -4.28
N SER A 24 -1.54 -23.46 -3.13
CA SER A 24 -2.90 -23.04 -2.81
C SER A 24 -3.03 -21.53 -2.65
N ASP A 25 -2.13 -20.91 -1.86
CA ASP A 25 -2.20 -19.49 -1.51
C ASP A 25 -1.88 -18.57 -2.68
N PHE A 26 -0.85 -18.92 -3.45
CA PHE A 26 -0.32 -18.05 -4.52
C PHE A 26 -0.81 -18.41 -5.92
N LYS A 27 -1.32 -19.62 -6.13
CA LYS A 27 -1.79 -20.12 -7.43
C LYS A 27 -0.78 -19.93 -8.56
N MET A 28 0.51 -20.04 -8.27
CA MET A 28 1.63 -19.81 -9.19
C MET A 28 2.46 -21.07 -9.36
N ASN A 29 3.09 -21.21 -10.54
CA ASN A 29 4.15 -22.19 -10.74
C ASN A 29 5.45 -21.66 -10.13
N LEU A 30 5.89 -22.27 -9.02
CA LEU A 30 7.03 -21.82 -8.25
C LEU A 30 8.19 -22.79 -8.39
N THR A 31 9.40 -22.27 -8.63
CA THR A 31 10.63 -23.01 -8.41
C THR A 31 10.87 -23.19 -6.90
N GLN A 32 11.76 -24.09 -6.51
CA GLN A 32 12.12 -24.25 -5.09
C GLN A 32 12.74 -22.97 -4.50
N THR A 33 13.52 -22.25 -5.30
CA THR A 33 14.10 -20.96 -4.93
C THR A 33 13.04 -19.90 -4.71
N ASP A 34 12.03 -19.79 -5.61
CA ASP A 34 10.92 -18.85 -5.47
C ASP A 34 10.12 -19.16 -4.20
N ALA A 35 9.82 -20.45 -3.97
CA ALA A 35 9.06 -20.88 -2.79
C ALA A 35 9.81 -20.50 -1.49
N MET A 36 11.11 -20.73 -1.43
CA MET A 36 11.91 -20.35 -0.26
C MET A 36 11.97 -18.83 -0.08
N MET A 37 12.14 -18.08 -1.17
CA MET A 37 12.16 -16.61 -1.13
C MET A 37 10.82 -16.06 -0.58
N ILE A 38 9.69 -16.62 -1.01
CA ILE A 38 8.37 -16.24 -0.49
C ILE A 38 8.29 -16.48 1.01
N ILE A 39 8.64 -17.69 1.47
CA ILE A 39 8.55 -18.07 2.89
C ILE A 39 9.41 -17.13 3.75
N LEU A 40 10.64 -16.86 3.33
CA LEU A 40 11.55 -15.97 4.08
C LEU A 40 11.05 -14.52 4.12
N LEU A 41 10.48 -14.02 3.02
CA LEU A 41 9.88 -12.67 2.98
C LEU A 41 8.64 -12.57 3.84
N LEU A 42 7.77 -13.57 3.85
CA LEU A 42 6.58 -13.60 4.70
C LEU A 42 6.96 -13.69 6.17
N ASN A 43 8.01 -14.49 6.53
CA ASN A 43 8.52 -14.50 7.89
C ASN A 43 9.10 -13.14 8.29
N LEU A 44 9.86 -12.51 7.41
CA LEU A 44 10.38 -11.15 7.65
C LEU A 44 9.24 -10.12 7.81
N TYR A 45 8.14 -10.25 7.08
CA TYR A 45 6.94 -9.41 7.23
C TYR A 45 6.28 -9.63 8.60
N LYS A 46 6.08 -10.89 9.01
CA LYS A 46 5.51 -11.25 10.31
C LYS A 46 6.31 -10.65 11.46
N CYS A 47 7.61 -10.89 11.51
CA CYS A 47 8.47 -10.40 12.58
C CYS A 47 8.39 -8.88 12.80
N LYS A 48 7.98 -8.13 11.78
CA LYS A 48 7.81 -6.67 11.88
C LYS A 48 6.42 -6.24 12.34
N SER A 49 5.38 -6.98 11.98
CA SER A 49 4.04 -6.74 12.52
C SER A 49 4.02 -7.03 14.02
N ASP A 50 4.67 -8.11 14.46
CA ASP A 50 4.76 -8.48 15.88
C ASP A 50 5.51 -7.44 16.72
N MET A 51 6.54 -6.79 16.17
CA MET A 51 7.26 -5.70 16.85
C MET A 51 6.42 -4.43 17.02
N ARG A 52 5.31 -4.25 16.31
CA ARG A 52 4.38 -3.11 16.45
C ARG A 52 3.28 -3.36 17.46
N SER A 53 2.80 -4.58 17.56
CA SER A 53 1.88 -5.04 18.60
C SER A 53 2.70 -5.55 19.79
N ARG A 54 3.17 -4.65 20.68
CA ARG A 54 3.87 -5.03 21.91
C ARG A 54 2.99 -5.79 22.91
N ASP A 55 1.72 -5.96 22.62
CA ASP A 55 0.78 -6.69 23.43
C ASP A 55 0.25 -7.90 22.65
N ASN A 56 0.71 -9.09 23.06
CA ASN A 56 0.15 -10.40 22.74
C ASN A 56 0.34 -10.93 21.31
N LEU A 57 1.34 -11.70 21.08
CA LEU A 57 1.27 -13.04 20.52
C LEU A 57 2.69 -13.66 20.47
N TYR A 58 3.25 -13.98 21.62
CA TYR A 58 4.04 -15.18 21.71
C TYR A 58 3.05 -16.34 21.59
N LEU A 59 2.62 -16.66 20.37
CA LEU A 59 2.30 -18.03 20.07
C LEU A 59 3.62 -18.76 20.16
N ALA A 60 3.95 -19.19 21.37
CA ALA A 60 4.89 -20.25 21.59
C ALA A 60 4.36 -21.41 20.75
N VAL A 61 4.88 -21.59 19.56
CA VAL A 61 4.89 -22.90 18.94
C VAL A 61 5.74 -23.69 19.92
N GLU A 62 5.10 -24.50 20.75
CA GLU A 62 5.80 -25.55 21.51
C GLU A 62 6.76 -26.15 20.52
N HIS A 63 8.01 -26.23 20.90
CA HIS A 63 9.13 -26.57 20.03
C HIS A 63 8.75 -27.70 19.06
N PRO A 64 9.06 -27.60 17.76
CA PRO A 64 8.77 -28.65 16.79
C PRO A 64 9.58 -29.92 17.01
N SER A 65 10.20 -30.08 18.16
CA SER A 65 11.03 -31.23 18.53
C SER A 65 10.32 -32.58 18.43
N GLU A 66 9.01 -32.63 18.57
CA GLU A 66 8.24 -33.87 18.43
C GLU A 66 7.87 -34.23 16.96
N LEU A 67 8.01 -33.27 16.00
CA LEU A 67 7.81 -33.56 14.59
C LEU A 67 9.07 -33.88 13.81
N CYS A 68 10.24 -33.89 14.47
CA CYS A 68 11.55 -33.83 13.81
C CYS A 68 12.33 -35.14 13.73
N GLU A 69 11.79 -36.31 14.08
CA GLU A 69 12.54 -37.57 13.93
C GLU A 69 12.61 -38.14 12.51
N GLN A 70 11.95 -37.52 11.50
CA GLN A 70 11.99 -38.04 10.14
C GLN A 70 12.93 -37.26 9.24
N ALA A 71 13.91 -37.98 8.72
CA ALA A 71 14.79 -37.74 7.57
C ALA A 71 14.98 -36.31 7.05
N TYR A 72 16.10 -35.71 7.44
CA TYR A 72 16.61 -34.49 6.81
C TYR A 72 17.23 -34.81 5.45
N GLU A 73 16.66 -34.29 4.39
CA GLU A 73 17.26 -34.33 3.05
C GLU A 73 18.03 -33.01 2.81
N LYS A 74 19.31 -33.13 2.40
CA LYS A 74 20.11 -31.96 2.03
C LYS A 74 19.65 -31.47 0.64
N LYS A 75 19.04 -30.31 0.60
CA LYS A 75 18.76 -29.60 -0.68
C LYS A 75 19.62 -28.36 -0.81
N THR A 76 20.13 -28.15 -2.01
CA THR A 76 20.78 -26.89 -2.36
C THR A 76 19.69 -25.92 -2.78
N ILE A 77 19.45 -24.89 -1.97
CA ILE A 77 18.56 -23.81 -2.30
C ILE A 77 19.38 -22.54 -2.35
N THR A 78 19.22 -21.78 -3.42
CA THR A 78 19.82 -20.46 -3.55
C THR A 78 19.00 -19.49 -2.71
N ILE A 79 19.59 -19.01 -1.63
CA ILE A 79 18.99 -17.99 -0.77
C ILE A 79 19.77 -16.71 -0.96
N HIS A 80 19.06 -15.61 -1.24
CA HIS A 80 19.70 -14.32 -1.44
C HIS A 80 20.32 -13.81 -0.14
N SER A 81 21.61 -13.48 -0.17
CA SER A 81 22.39 -13.04 1.01
C SER A 81 21.75 -11.87 1.76
N LYS A 82 21.11 -10.94 1.05
CA LYS A 82 20.41 -9.79 1.65
C LYS A 82 19.23 -10.19 2.52
N LEU A 83 18.47 -11.22 2.12
CA LEU A 83 17.35 -11.72 2.97
C LEU A 83 17.87 -12.39 4.24
N ILE A 84 18.93 -13.16 4.15
CA ILE A 84 19.55 -13.77 5.31
C ILE A 84 20.13 -12.71 6.25
N ALA A 85 20.77 -11.68 5.71
CA ALA A 85 21.26 -10.55 6.52
C ALA A 85 20.12 -9.87 7.31
N GLU A 86 18.98 -9.64 6.67
CA GLU A 86 17.80 -9.05 7.33
C GLU A 86 17.20 -9.95 8.40
N LEU A 87 17.10 -11.26 8.12
CA LEU A 87 16.56 -12.22 9.08
C LEU A 87 17.49 -12.44 10.25
N ARG A 88 18.82 -12.36 10.06
CA ARG A 88 19.80 -12.41 11.15
C ARG A 88 19.68 -11.23 12.12
N LEU A 89 19.20 -10.06 11.67
CA LEU A 89 18.89 -8.95 12.59
C LEU A 89 17.69 -9.26 13.50
N VAL A 90 16.81 -10.16 13.07
CA VAL A 90 15.66 -10.62 13.88
C VAL A 90 16.03 -11.82 14.73
N TYR A 91 16.85 -12.72 14.20
CA TYR A 91 17.28 -13.99 14.82
C TYR A 91 18.82 -14.03 14.99
N PRO A 92 19.41 -13.18 15.84
CA PRO A 92 20.88 -13.00 15.86
C PRO A 92 21.66 -14.24 16.30
N SER A 93 21.04 -15.13 17.08
CA SER A 93 21.68 -16.37 17.60
C SER A 93 21.38 -17.61 16.74
N TYR A 94 20.54 -17.51 15.71
CA TYR A 94 20.13 -18.66 14.91
C TYR A 94 21.10 -18.92 13.76
N THR A 95 21.31 -20.20 13.45
CA THR A 95 21.95 -20.62 12.21
C THR A 95 21.02 -20.36 11.01
N ILE A 96 21.56 -20.46 9.79
CA ILE A 96 20.72 -20.29 8.59
C ILE A 96 19.67 -21.40 8.52
N GLU A 97 20.03 -22.62 8.88
CA GLU A 97 19.13 -23.77 8.96
C GLU A 97 17.96 -23.49 9.93
N GLN A 98 18.26 -23.01 11.13
CA GLN A 98 17.25 -22.66 12.12
C GLN A 98 16.34 -21.53 11.65
N ILE A 99 16.88 -20.50 10.98
CA ILE A 99 16.07 -19.42 10.38
C ILE A 99 15.10 -19.99 9.33
N VAL A 100 15.57 -20.91 8.50
CA VAL A 100 14.74 -21.54 7.46
C VAL A 100 13.66 -22.43 8.07
N GLU A 101 14.00 -23.25 9.06
CA GLU A 101 13.03 -24.10 9.75
C GLU A 101 11.95 -23.29 10.48
N GLU A 102 12.36 -22.24 11.20
CA GLU A 102 11.43 -21.32 11.84
C GLU A 102 10.51 -20.63 10.82
N SER A 103 11.07 -20.22 9.68
CA SER A 103 10.29 -19.59 8.61
C SER A 103 9.27 -20.55 8.01
N LEU A 104 9.61 -21.81 7.81
CA LEU A 104 8.73 -22.87 7.35
C LEU A 104 7.60 -23.15 8.35
N ALA A 105 7.94 -23.30 9.63
CA ALA A 105 6.99 -23.56 10.69
C ALA A 105 5.99 -22.38 10.82
N ASN A 106 6.48 -21.15 10.86
CA ASN A 106 5.65 -19.95 10.90
C ASN A 106 4.69 -19.88 9.72
N TYR A 107 5.18 -20.14 8.51
CA TYR A 107 4.31 -20.10 7.32
C TYR A 107 3.21 -21.17 7.36
N LEU A 108 3.48 -22.34 7.90
CA LEU A 108 2.50 -23.42 7.97
C LEU A 108 1.35 -23.15 8.95
N VAL A 109 1.64 -22.48 10.08
CA VAL A 109 0.65 -22.25 11.15
C VAL A 109 -0.12 -20.95 10.97
N ILE A 110 0.44 -19.96 10.24
CA ILE A 110 -0.18 -18.65 10.06
C ILE A 110 -1.25 -18.72 8.97
N ASP A 111 -2.45 -18.23 9.29
CA ASP A 111 -3.52 -18.10 8.30
C ASP A 111 -3.20 -17.02 7.27
N LYS A 112 -3.71 -17.19 6.04
CA LYS A 112 -3.52 -16.25 4.94
C LYS A 112 -4.02 -14.84 5.27
N SER A 113 -5.11 -14.71 6.04
CA SER A 113 -5.68 -13.43 6.46
C SER A 113 -4.69 -12.57 7.23
N PHE A 114 -3.83 -13.17 8.05
CA PHE A 114 -2.75 -12.45 8.74
C PHE A 114 -1.85 -11.65 7.79
N TYR A 115 -1.58 -12.20 6.60
CA TYR A 115 -0.74 -11.52 5.62
C TYR A 115 -1.50 -10.47 4.81
N THR A 116 -2.82 -10.56 4.71
CA THR A 116 -3.63 -9.70 3.85
C THR A 116 -4.38 -8.60 4.61
N ASP A 117 -4.49 -8.72 5.92
CA ASP A 117 -5.13 -7.71 6.75
C ASP A 117 -4.17 -6.56 7.08
N GLU A 118 -4.64 -5.33 6.95
CA GLU A 118 -3.98 -4.11 7.41
C GLU A 118 -2.52 -3.96 6.95
N ILE A 119 -2.25 -4.15 5.67
CA ILE A 119 -0.91 -3.98 5.10
C ILE A 119 -0.51 -2.50 5.15
N SER A 120 0.61 -2.20 5.78
CA SER A 120 1.17 -0.84 5.78
C SER A 120 1.53 -0.37 4.37
N PRO A 121 1.55 0.96 4.10
CA PRO A 121 1.88 1.49 2.78
C PRO A 121 3.16 0.92 2.20
N LEU A 122 3.14 0.52 0.94
CA LEU A 122 4.26 -0.12 0.24
C LEU A 122 5.45 0.83 0.08
N TYR A 123 5.15 2.07 -0.29
CA TYR A 123 6.07 3.19 -0.32
C TYR A 123 5.29 4.49 -0.05
N THR A 124 5.99 5.59 0.17
CA THR A 124 5.37 6.86 0.50
C THR A 124 5.53 7.82 -0.66
N ILE A 125 4.44 8.40 -1.13
CA ILE A 125 4.43 9.54 -2.07
C ILE A 125 3.85 10.77 -1.36
N VAL A 126 3.93 11.93 -2.02
CA VAL A 126 3.22 13.12 -1.54
C VAL A 126 1.71 12.83 -1.53
N GLY A 127 1.04 13.10 -0.43
CA GLY A 127 -0.39 12.79 -0.24
C GLY A 127 -0.69 11.34 0.15
N SER A 128 0.31 10.45 0.25
CA SER A 128 0.10 9.06 0.66
C SER A 128 -0.49 8.97 2.06
N LYS A 129 -1.56 8.20 2.21
CA LYS A 129 -2.21 7.98 3.51
C LYS A 129 -1.28 7.23 4.46
N ASN A 130 -1.15 7.76 5.65
CA ASN A 130 -0.39 7.14 6.73
C ASN A 130 -1.22 6.08 7.47
N HIS A 131 -0.60 5.39 8.41
CA HIS A 131 -1.27 4.35 9.19
C HIS A 131 -2.51 4.87 9.96
N LYS A 132 -2.48 6.10 10.50
CA LYS A 132 -3.65 6.67 11.21
C LYS A 132 -4.86 6.83 10.29
N MET A 133 -4.64 7.28 9.05
CA MET A 133 -5.72 7.41 8.09
C MET A 133 -6.21 6.04 7.59
N GLN A 134 -5.31 5.08 7.41
CA GLN A 134 -5.70 3.69 7.11
C GLN A 134 -6.61 3.14 8.21
N THR A 135 -6.22 3.30 9.48
CA THR A 135 -7.01 2.85 10.64
C THR A 135 -8.37 3.56 10.70
N ALA A 136 -8.40 4.88 10.50
CA ALA A 136 -9.65 5.65 10.49
C ALA A 136 -10.59 5.18 9.36
N THR A 137 -10.05 4.91 8.17
CA THR A 137 -10.81 4.37 7.04
C THR A 137 -11.36 2.97 7.35
N ALA A 138 -10.50 2.08 7.88
CA ALA A 138 -10.92 0.72 8.24
C ALA A 138 -12.02 0.74 9.30
N GLN A 139 -11.91 1.60 10.29
CA GLN A 139 -12.95 1.78 11.29
C GLN A 139 -14.24 2.32 10.68
N ALA A 140 -14.17 3.35 9.83
CA ALA A 140 -15.34 3.91 9.16
C ALA A 140 -16.08 2.84 8.34
N VAL A 141 -15.35 2.05 7.54
CA VAL A 141 -15.91 0.95 6.75
C VAL A 141 -16.59 -0.11 7.64
N ASN A 142 -15.95 -0.48 8.75
CA ASN A 142 -16.50 -1.44 9.70
C ASN A 142 -17.80 -0.91 10.37
N ASP A 143 -17.79 0.36 10.78
CA ASP A 143 -18.91 0.99 11.49
C ASP A 143 -20.11 1.26 10.56
N MET A 144 -19.89 1.42 9.26
CA MET A 144 -20.94 1.53 8.26
C MET A 144 -21.78 0.24 8.11
N LYS A 145 -21.27 -0.89 8.56
CA LYS A 145 -21.95 -2.21 8.50
C LYS A 145 -22.48 -2.53 7.11
N LEU A 146 -21.65 -2.30 6.09
CA LEU A 146 -21.98 -2.61 4.71
C LEU A 146 -22.05 -4.13 4.51
N ASP A 147 -22.99 -4.56 3.68
CA ASP A 147 -22.98 -5.91 3.14
C ASP A 147 -21.90 -5.99 2.05
N THR A 148 -20.71 -6.41 2.43
CA THR A 148 -19.54 -6.41 1.53
C THR A 148 -19.70 -7.39 0.37
N GLU A 149 -20.45 -8.50 0.56
CA GLU A 149 -20.65 -9.50 -0.51
C GLU A 149 -21.52 -8.96 -1.65
N SER A 150 -22.37 -7.98 -1.37
CA SER A 150 -23.18 -7.29 -2.38
C SER A 150 -22.60 -5.95 -2.82
N THR A 151 -21.59 -5.42 -2.12
CA THR A 151 -21.01 -4.09 -2.34
C THR A 151 -19.74 -4.15 -3.18
N THR A 152 -19.64 -3.32 -4.23
CA THR A 152 -18.40 -3.06 -4.96
C THR A 152 -17.56 -2.00 -4.22
N LEU A 153 -16.31 -2.32 -3.88
CA LEU A 153 -15.35 -1.35 -3.35
C LEU A 153 -14.58 -0.69 -4.49
N ILE A 154 -14.59 0.62 -4.55
CA ILE A 154 -13.86 1.41 -5.55
C ILE A 154 -12.92 2.39 -4.83
N ASP A 155 -11.61 2.23 -4.99
CA ASP A 155 -10.62 3.24 -4.59
C ASP A 155 -10.29 4.06 -5.84
N ALA A 156 -11.01 5.18 -6.02
CA ALA A 156 -11.06 5.92 -7.29
C ALA A 156 -9.78 6.71 -7.59
N CYS A 157 -8.96 7.00 -6.58
CA CYS A 157 -7.66 7.66 -6.69
C CYS A 157 -6.63 6.91 -5.81
N CYS A 158 -6.45 5.63 -6.07
CA CYS A 158 -5.80 4.70 -5.13
C CYS A 158 -4.32 4.99 -4.85
N ALA A 159 -3.65 5.75 -5.71
CA ALA A 159 -2.24 6.09 -5.59
C ALA A 159 -1.35 4.84 -5.37
N THR A 160 -0.92 4.60 -4.12
CA THR A 160 -0.14 3.41 -3.72
C THR A 160 -1.03 2.26 -3.25
N GLY A 161 -2.35 2.39 -3.33
CA GLY A 161 -3.31 1.46 -2.75
C GLY A 161 -3.38 1.51 -1.22
N ALA A 162 -2.85 2.57 -0.60
CA ALA A 162 -2.70 2.63 0.85
C ALA A 162 -4.01 2.45 1.61
N LEU A 163 -5.10 3.04 1.14
CA LEU A 163 -6.42 2.91 1.79
C LEU A 163 -6.89 1.45 1.70
N TYR A 164 -6.91 0.88 0.51
CA TYR A 164 -7.29 -0.52 0.31
C TYR A 164 -6.44 -1.49 1.11
N PHE A 165 -5.11 -1.31 1.11
CA PHE A 165 -4.20 -2.15 1.88
C PHE A 165 -4.42 -2.04 3.40
N GLY A 166 -4.89 -0.91 3.89
CA GLY A 166 -5.22 -0.70 5.30
C GLY A 166 -6.54 -1.33 5.75
N LEU A 167 -7.40 -1.74 4.85
CA LEU A 167 -8.64 -2.44 5.18
C LEU A 167 -8.36 -3.89 5.62
N LYS A 168 -9.25 -4.45 6.43
CA LYS A 168 -9.31 -5.91 6.62
C LYS A 168 -9.65 -6.61 5.32
N THR A 169 -9.39 -7.90 5.24
CA THR A 169 -9.80 -8.71 4.10
C THR A 169 -11.29 -9.02 4.21
N TYR A 170 -12.09 -8.29 3.45
CA TYR A 170 -13.53 -8.52 3.30
C TYR A 170 -13.81 -9.26 1.99
N ASN A 171 -14.91 -9.99 1.96
CA ASN A 171 -15.44 -10.59 0.75
C ASN A 171 -16.26 -9.55 -0.02
N TRP A 172 -15.57 -8.58 -0.66
CA TRP A 172 -16.26 -7.62 -1.53
C TRP A 172 -16.79 -8.33 -2.77
N LYS A 173 -17.97 -7.90 -3.25
CA LYS A 173 -18.50 -8.33 -4.55
C LYS A 173 -17.47 -8.13 -5.66
N GLU A 174 -16.83 -6.99 -5.65
CA GLU A 174 -15.75 -6.59 -6.55
C GLU A 174 -14.88 -5.53 -5.87
N VAL A 175 -13.60 -5.48 -6.26
CA VAL A 175 -12.68 -4.43 -5.84
C VAL A 175 -12.07 -3.78 -7.08
N ILE A 176 -12.18 -2.47 -7.19
CA ILE A 176 -11.57 -1.68 -8.26
C ILE A 176 -10.57 -0.70 -7.64
N LEU A 177 -9.32 -0.77 -8.08
CA LEU A 177 -8.27 0.17 -7.71
C LEU A 177 -7.91 1.01 -8.94
N ASN A 178 -8.32 2.27 -8.93
CA ASN A 178 -8.11 3.18 -10.03
C ASN A 178 -7.12 4.29 -9.69
N ASP A 179 -6.28 4.64 -10.64
CA ASP A 179 -5.49 5.89 -10.60
C ASP A 179 -5.21 6.35 -12.02
N LEU A 180 -5.34 7.65 -12.28
CA LEU A 180 -5.06 8.21 -13.59
C LEU A 180 -3.55 8.14 -13.95
N ASN A 181 -2.68 8.07 -12.94
CA ASN A 181 -1.23 8.02 -13.13
C ASN A 181 -0.75 6.62 -13.55
N PRO A 182 -0.22 6.45 -14.77
CA PRO A 182 0.20 5.14 -15.30
C PRO A 182 1.37 4.50 -14.54
N LEU A 183 2.16 5.27 -13.79
CA LEU A 183 3.25 4.72 -12.98
C LEU A 183 2.71 3.94 -11.78
N ARG A 184 1.64 4.45 -11.17
CA ARG A 184 1.00 3.85 -9.99
C ARG A 184 0.25 2.58 -10.37
N THR A 185 -0.57 2.65 -11.41
CA THR A 185 -1.32 1.50 -11.91
C THR A 185 -0.41 0.40 -12.44
N ASN A 186 0.67 0.76 -13.17
CA ASN A 186 1.70 -0.20 -13.58
C ASN A 186 2.35 -0.89 -12.38
N PHE A 187 2.70 -0.15 -11.32
CA PHE A 187 3.32 -0.73 -10.13
C PHE A 187 2.39 -1.74 -9.45
N LEU A 188 1.13 -1.38 -9.22
CA LEU A 188 0.14 -2.29 -8.63
C LEU A 188 -0.10 -3.51 -9.52
N ASN A 189 -0.16 -3.33 -10.83
CA ASN A 189 -0.35 -4.44 -11.77
C ASN A 189 0.85 -5.39 -11.85
N VAL A 190 2.07 -4.88 -11.70
CA VAL A 190 3.28 -5.70 -11.57
C VAL A 190 3.25 -6.48 -10.25
N LEU A 191 2.87 -5.86 -9.15
CA LEU A 191 2.69 -6.57 -7.87
C LEU A 191 1.63 -7.66 -7.96
N LYS A 192 0.51 -7.39 -8.65
CA LYS A 192 -0.54 -8.39 -8.84
C LYS A 192 -0.07 -9.58 -9.68
N ASN A 193 0.68 -9.35 -10.76
CA ASN A 193 0.92 -10.38 -11.79
C ASN A 193 2.37 -10.91 -11.82
N LYS A 194 3.35 -10.13 -11.36
CA LYS A 194 4.79 -10.45 -11.46
C LYS A 194 5.59 -10.10 -10.20
N PRO A 195 5.07 -10.36 -8.98
CA PRO A 195 5.70 -9.92 -7.73
C PRO A 195 7.11 -10.46 -7.56
N LEU A 196 7.31 -11.75 -7.85
CA LEU A 196 8.61 -12.41 -7.67
C LEU A 196 9.69 -11.84 -8.59
N LYS A 197 9.32 -11.49 -9.83
CA LYS A 197 10.28 -10.88 -10.75
C LYS A 197 10.70 -9.49 -10.27
N LEU A 198 9.78 -8.69 -9.73
CA LEU A 198 10.09 -7.40 -9.14
C LEU A 198 10.99 -7.56 -7.90
N VAL A 199 10.66 -8.51 -7.03
CA VAL A 199 11.45 -8.83 -5.83
C VAL A 199 12.87 -9.28 -6.21
N SER A 200 13.02 -10.22 -7.16
CA SER A 200 14.34 -10.66 -7.63
C SER A 200 15.16 -9.52 -8.18
N THR A 201 14.56 -8.66 -9.03
CA THR A 201 15.24 -7.48 -9.57
C THR A 201 15.75 -6.56 -8.48
N LEU A 202 14.96 -6.32 -7.43
CA LEU A 202 15.36 -5.49 -6.29
C LEU A 202 16.46 -6.15 -5.43
N LEU A 203 16.39 -7.45 -5.19
CA LEU A 203 17.42 -8.19 -4.45
C LEU A 203 18.76 -8.23 -5.20
N GLU A 204 18.72 -8.33 -6.53
CA GLU A 204 19.91 -8.32 -7.39
C GLU A 204 20.54 -6.91 -7.55
N THR A 205 19.80 -5.86 -7.18
CA THR A 205 20.29 -4.48 -7.27
C THR A 205 21.38 -4.23 -6.22
N ASP A 206 22.53 -3.71 -6.65
CA ASP A 206 23.52 -3.14 -5.74
C ASP A 206 23.09 -1.73 -5.33
N PHE A 207 22.73 -1.57 -4.06
CA PHE A 207 22.30 -0.29 -3.49
C PHE A 207 23.47 0.55 -2.93
N SER A 208 24.73 0.19 -3.14
CA SER A 208 25.90 0.96 -2.68
C SER A 208 25.92 2.42 -3.19
N PHE A 209 25.29 2.68 -4.34
CA PHE A 209 25.14 4.03 -4.88
C PHE A 209 24.36 4.99 -3.96
N ILE A 210 23.59 4.47 -2.99
CA ILE A 210 22.84 5.32 -2.04
C ILE A 210 23.81 6.09 -1.12
N GLU A 211 24.97 5.51 -0.82
CA GLU A 211 25.98 6.09 0.06
C GLU A 211 26.77 7.20 -0.63
N ASP A 212 26.90 7.15 -1.96
CA ASP A 212 27.55 8.23 -2.76
C ASP A 212 26.49 9.19 -3.32
N THR A 213 26.52 10.44 -2.83
CA THR A 213 25.57 11.48 -3.22
C THR A 213 25.57 11.77 -4.73
N ASN A 214 26.73 11.70 -5.41
CA ASN A 214 26.83 11.99 -6.84
C ASN A 214 26.18 10.87 -7.66
N SER A 215 26.54 9.63 -7.40
CA SER A 215 25.98 8.45 -8.06
C SER A 215 24.47 8.35 -7.83
N LYS A 216 24.01 8.61 -6.60
CA LYS A 216 22.59 8.68 -6.25
C LYS A 216 21.85 9.75 -7.07
N ASN A 217 22.36 10.98 -7.12
CA ASN A 217 21.72 12.08 -7.83
C ASN A 217 21.72 11.87 -9.35
N GLN A 218 22.75 11.24 -9.90
CA GLN A 218 22.80 10.88 -11.32
C GLN A 218 21.71 9.84 -11.63
N LEU A 219 21.66 8.74 -10.88
CA LEU A 219 20.66 7.68 -11.06
C LEU A 219 19.24 8.20 -10.91
N LEU A 220 18.99 9.06 -9.91
CA LEU A 220 17.70 9.71 -9.72
C LEU A 220 17.27 10.52 -10.93
N ARG A 221 18.18 11.30 -11.53
CA ARG A 221 17.89 12.08 -12.73
C ARG A 221 17.54 11.19 -13.92
N GLU A 222 18.30 10.12 -14.13
CA GLU A 222 18.06 9.15 -15.20
C GLU A 222 16.70 8.44 -15.03
N TYR A 223 16.40 7.97 -13.82
CA TYR A 223 15.14 7.29 -13.54
C TYR A 223 13.95 8.23 -13.65
N LYS A 224 14.01 9.43 -13.08
CA LYS A 224 12.95 10.44 -13.20
C LYS A 224 12.68 10.82 -14.66
N LYS A 225 13.72 10.96 -15.48
CA LYS A 225 13.59 11.20 -16.93
C LYS A 225 12.88 10.03 -17.61
N SER A 226 13.30 8.79 -17.33
CA SER A 226 12.67 7.57 -17.86
C SER A 226 11.20 7.48 -17.48
N LEU A 227 10.86 7.71 -16.20
CA LEU A 227 9.50 7.68 -15.68
C LEU A 227 8.62 8.77 -16.31
N LYS A 228 9.14 10.00 -16.42
CA LYS A 228 8.42 11.10 -17.08
C LYS A 228 8.11 10.78 -18.55
N ASN A 229 9.07 10.23 -19.28
CA ASN A 229 8.87 9.82 -20.67
C ASN A 229 7.81 8.71 -20.80
N TYR A 230 7.81 7.75 -19.87
CA TYR A 230 6.80 6.71 -19.83
C TYR A 230 5.41 7.28 -19.53
N GLU A 231 5.29 8.14 -18.51
CA GLU A 231 4.06 8.80 -18.12
C GLU A 231 3.46 9.60 -19.29
N GLN A 232 4.27 10.41 -19.98
CA GLN A 232 3.83 11.17 -21.14
C GLN A 232 3.29 10.29 -22.28
N LYS A 233 3.95 9.16 -22.57
CA LYS A 233 3.51 8.22 -23.60
C LYS A 233 2.22 7.49 -23.24
N ARG A 234 1.90 7.40 -21.96
CA ARG A 234 0.76 6.60 -21.45
C ARG A 234 -0.44 7.43 -20.98
N LYS A 235 -0.33 8.76 -20.96
CA LYS A 235 -1.45 9.65 -20.54
C LYS A 235 -2.77 9.38 -21.30
N THR A 236 -2.68 8.97 -22.55
CA THR A 236 -3.82 8.71 -23.43
C THR A 236 -4.26 7.27 -23.53
N TYR A 237 -3.56 6.36 -22.86
CA TYR A 237 -3.85 4.92 -22.94
C TYR A 237 -4.61 4.48 -21.67
N HIS A 238 -5.85 4.02 -21.84
CA HIS A 238 -6.67 3.48 -20.75
C HIS A 238 -6.28 2.03 -20.35
N LYS A 239 -5.32 1.43 -21.04
CA LYS A 239 -4.87 0.07 -20.71
C LYS A 239 -3.73 0.12 -19.70
N VAL A 240 -3.97 -0.52 -18.55
CA VAL A 240 -2.94 -0.70 -17.51
C VAL A 240 -1.81 -1.58 -18.02
N ASP A 241 -0.58 -1.12 -17.87
CA ASP A 241 0.63 -1.85 -18.25
C ASP A 241 1.11 -2.80 -17.14
N CYS A 242 2.06 -3.68 -17.47
CA CYS A 242 2.73 -4.58 -16.53
C CYS A 242 4.24 -4.63 -16.81
N ASN A 243 4.88 -3.46 -16.73
CA ASN A 243 6.30 -3.25 -17.02
C ASN A 243 7.12 -3.28 -15.74
N ILE A 244 7.95 -4.31 -15.57
CA ILE A 244 8.76 -4.53 -14.36
C ILE A 244 9.82 -3.44 -14.18
N GLU A 245 10.46 -3.01 -15.26
CA GLU A 245 11.51 -1.97 -15.21
C GLU A 245 10.93 -0.64 -14.70
N ILE A 246 9.75 -0.26 -15.19
CA ILE A 246 9.07 0.95 -14.75
C ILE A 246 8.62 0.81 -13.29
N ALA A 247 8.09 -0.33 -12.89
CA ALA A 247 7.70 -0.58 -11.50
C ALA A 247 8.91 -0.52 -10.56
N TYR A 248 10.03 -1.13 -10.96
CA TYR A 248 11.30 -1.07 -10.24
C TYR A 248 11.76 0.37 -10.06
N LYS A 249 11.89 1.14 -11.17
CA LYS A 249 12.31 2.54 -11.12
C LYS A 249 11.38 3.40 -10.27
N THR A 250 10.06 3.18 -10.37
CA THR A 250 9.06 3.89 -9.56
C THR A 250 9.32 3.65 -8.07
N PHE A 251 9.49 2.40 -7.66
CA PHE A 251 9.74 2.05 -6.27
C PHE A 251 11.07 2.62 -5.76
N VAL A 252 12.15 2.43 -6.52
CA VAL A 252 13.50 2.92 -6.13
C VAL A 252 13.52 4.43 -5.97
N VAL A 253 12.96 5.19 -6.95
CA VAL A 253 12.88 6.65 -6.85
C VAL A 253 12.13 7.07 -5.59
N GLN A 254 11.01 6.44 -5.27
CA GLN A 254 10.23 6.77 -4.08
C GLN A 254 10.96 6.45 -2.76
N CYS A 255 11.87 5.46 -2.78
CA CYS A 255 12.68 5.11 -1.60
C CYS A 255 13.85 6.07 -1.37
N ILE A 256 14.48 6.56 -2.44
CA ILE A 256 15.77 7.29 -2.35
C ILE A 256 15.67 8.80 -2.60
N ASP A 257 14.54 9.29 -3.15
CA ASP A 257 14.37 10.72 -3.52
C ASP A 257 14.15 11.65 -2.33
N LYS A 258 13.94 11.14 -1.14
CA LYS A 258 13.64 11.94 0.05
C LYS A 258 14.91 12.46 0.73
N LYS A 259 14.74 13.53 1.51
CA LYS A 259 15.79 14.10 2.39
C LYS A 259 16.38 13.07 3.37
N HIS A 260 15.63 12.05 3.70
CA HIS A 260 16.10 10.90 4.48
C HIS A 260 16.46 9.77 3.53
N ILE A 261 17.76 9.55 3.34
CA ILE A 261 18.30 8.43 2.58
C ILE A 261 17.78 7.14 3.25
N GLU A 262 17.01 6.36 2.50
CA GLU A 262 16.65 5.04 2.98
C GLU A 262 17.86 4.11 2.79
N SER A 263 18.30 3.46 3.85
CA SER A 263 19.31 2.43 3.75
C SER A 263 18.77 1.21 2.99
N GLU A 264 19.65 0.40 2.39
CA GLU A 264 19.28 -0.87 1.76
C GLU A 264 18.36 -1.72 2.67
N HIS A 265 18.68 -1.80 3.96
CA HIS A 265 17.85 -2.45 4.97
C HIS A 265 16.39 -1.98 4.98
N LYS A 266 16.14 -0.66 4.88
CA LYS A 266 14.77 -0.13 4.83
C LYS A 266 14.06 -0.49 3.52
N ILE A 267 14.79 -0.52 2.41
CA ILE A 267 14.25 -0.93 1.10
C ILE A 267 13.80 -2.39 1.14
N ILE A 268 14.65 -3.30 1.63
CA ILE A 268 14.32 -4.72 1.78
C ILE A 268 13.15 -4.91 2.74
N LYS A 269 13.14 -4.15 3.82
CA LYS A 269 12.00 -4.13 4.75
C LYS A 269 10.68 -3.73 4.09
N ARG A 270 10.66 -2.79 3.20
CA ARG A 270 9.44 -2.43 2.45
C ARG A 270 9.04 -3.50 1.46
N MET A 271 10.01 -4.09 0.80
CA MET A 271 9.82 -5.18 -0.16
C MET A 271 9.14 -6.40 0.46
N ALA A 272 9.35 -6.68 1.76
CA ALA A 272 8.65 -7.75 2.48
C ALA A 272 7.11 -7.61 2.46
N ARG A 273 6.57 -6.41 2.18
CA ARG A 273 5.13 -6.15 2.04
C ARG A 273 4.57 -6.52 0.66
N PHE A 274 5.43 -6.77 -0.32
CA PHE A 274 4.99 -7.00 -1.71
C PHE A 274 4.21 -8.30 -1.87
N LEU A 275 4.60 -9.34 -1.17
CA LEU A 275 3.89 -10.62 -1.22
C LEU A 275 2.54 -10.57 -0.50
N PRO A 276 2.40 -10.02 0.70
CA PRO A 276 1.11 -9.68 1.28
C PRO A 276 0.22 -8.86 0.35
N ALA A 277 0.77 -7.80 -0.25
CA ALA A 277 0.04 -6.98 -1.21
C ALA A 277 -0.38 -7.77 -2.46
N HIS A 278 0.49 -8.63 -3.00
CA HIS A 278 0.15 -9.52 -4.10
C HIS A 278 -1.05 -10.40 -3.77
N LEU A 279 -1.04 -11.05 -2.60
CA LEU A 279 -2.15 -11.91 -2.18
C LEU A 279 -3.46 -11.14 -2.11
N LYS A 280 -3.44 -9.92 -1.57
CA LYS A 280 -4.62 -9.06 -1.46
C LYS A 280 -5.10 -8.57 -2.82
N LEU A 281 -4.20 -8.25 -3.74
CA LEU A 281 -4.51 -7.77 -5.09
C LEU A 281 -5.13 -8.82 -6.01
N GLN A 282 -5.12 -10.12 -5.66
CA GLN A 282 -5.67 -11.16 -6.55
C GLN A 282 -7.13 -10.92 -6.89
N ASN A 283 -7.91 -10.39 -5.96
CA ASN A 283 -9.33 -10.11 -6.11
C ASN A 283 -9.62 -8.66 -6.57
N ALA A 284 -8.61 -7.85 -6.86
CA ALA A 284 -8.78 -6.46 -7.27
C ALA A 284 -8.56 -6.29 -8.77
N THR A 285 -9.42 -5.55 -9.42
CA THR A 285 -9.22 -5.03 -10.79
C THR A 285 -8.46 -3.70 -10.70
N ILE A 286 -7.42 -3.53 -11.52
CA ILE A 286 -6.63 -2.31 -11.57
C ILE A 286 -6.98 -1.57 -12.86
N THR A 287 -7.39 -0.32 -12.76
CA THR A 287 -7.84 0.52 -13.87
C THR A 287 -7.03 1.82 -13.96
N GLN A 288 -7.06 2.46 -15.13
CA GLN A 288 -6.43 3.76 -15.37
C GLN A 288 -7.42 4.65 -16.07
N GLU A 289 -8.32 5.24 -15.30
CA GLU A 289 -9.44 6.03 -15.80
C GLU A 289 -9.61 7.32 -14.99
N ASP A 290 -10.42 8.25 -15.50
CA ASP A 290 -10.82 9.40 -14.70
C ASP A 290 -11.72 8.96 -13.54
N ALA A 291 -11.43 9.48 -12.35
CA ALA A 291 -12.19 9.15 -11.14
C ALA A 291 -13.68 9.51 -11.25
N LEU A 292 -14.02 10.52 -12.05
CA LEU A 292 -15.41 10.94 -12.29
C LEU A 292 -16.26 9.82 -12.90
N ASN A 293 -15.66 8.94 -13.73
CA ASN A 293 -16.39 7.81 -14.34
C ASN A 293 -17.04 6.89 -13.30
N TYR A 294 -16.44 6.80 -12.11
CA TYR A 294 -16.96 5.98 -11.02
C TYR A 294 -18.05 6.68 -10.20
N LEU A 295 -18.19 7.99 -10.35
CA LEU A 295 -19.24 8.78 -9.69
C LEU A 295 -20.50 8.86 -10.52
N GLU A 296 -20.39 8.75 -11.85
CA GLU A 296 -21.51 8.84 -12.81
C GLU A 296 -22.34 7.53 -12.89
N SER A 297 -21.84 6.43 -12.33
CA SER A 297 -22.51 5.12 -12.40
C SER A 297 -23.74 5.04 -11.50
N ASP A 298 -24.85 4.51 -12.02
CA ASP A 298 -26.13 4.29 -11.32
C ASP A 298 -26.07 3.15 -10.27
N ASP A 299 -24.94 2.46 -10.12
CA ASP A 299 -24.80 1.38 -9.13
C ASP A 299 -24.80 1.95 -7.70
N LYS A 300 -25.91 1.72 -6.99
CA LYS A 300 -26.10 2.14 -5.60
C LYS A 300 -25.34 1.25 -4.59
N ASN A 301 -25.01 0.04 -5.00
CA ASN A 301 -24.34 -0.95 -4.15
C ASN A 301 -22.81 -0.85 -4.26
N LYS A 302 -22.28 0.36 -4.12
CA LYS A 302 -20.84 0.60 -4.13
C LYS A 302 -20.40 1.48 -2.95
N LEU A 303 -19.18 1.25 -2.48
CA LEU A 303 -18.42 2.14 -1.61
C LEU A 303 -17.29 2.77 -2.41
N VAL A 304 -17.31 4.09 -2.56
CA VAL A 304 -16.28 4.83 -3.28
C VAL A 304 -15.36 5.55 -2.29
N LEU A 305 -14.06 5.23 -2.32
CA LEU A 305 -13.01 5.95 -1.60
C LEU A 305 -12.44 7.02 -2.54
N LEU A 306 -12.50 8.28 -2.13
CA LEU A 306 -12.15 9.44 -2.93
C LEU A 306 -11.01 10.23 -2.28
N ASP A 307 -9.78 9.73 -2.41
CA ASP A 307 -8.56 10.45 -2.01
C ASP A 307 -8.01 11.29 -3.18
N VAL A 308 -8.84 12.22 -3.64
CA VAL A 308 -8.51 13.13 -4.74
C VAL A 308 -7.43 14.14 -4.33
N PRO A 309 -6.71 14.78 -5.28
CA PRO A 309 -5.82 15.90 -4.96
C PRO A 309 -6.56 16.95 -4.15
N TYR A 310 -6.01 17.34 -2.99
CA TYR A 310 -6.71 18.23 -2.08
C TYR A 310 -6.85 19.65 -2.63
N ILE A 311 -7.97 20.28 -2.36
CA ILE A 311 -8.20 21.68 -2.63
C ILE A 311 -7.04 22.53 -2.07
N ALA A 312 -6.46 23.40 -2.88
CA ALA A 312 -5.30 24.23 -2.59
C ALA A 312 -3.94 23.52 -2.47
N SER A 313 -3.86 22.20 -2.78
CA SER A 313 -2.59 21.46 -2.87
C SER A 313 -2.42 20.70 -4.18
N GLU A 314 -3.27 20.94 -5.14
CA GLU A 314 -3.35 20.28 -6.45
C GLU A 314 -2.02 20.30 -7.22
N PRO A 315 -1.23 21.40 -7.24
CA PRO A 315 0.03 21.43 -7.99
C PRO A 315 1.08 20.43 -7.49
N THR A 316 0.94 19.94 -6.26
CA THR A 316 1.88 18.98 -5.66
C THR A 316 1.57 17.52 -6.02
N CYS A 317 0.38 17.25 -6.56
CA CYS A 317 -0.10 15.89 -6.85
C CYS A 317 0.12 15.43 -8.30
N GLY A 318 0.66 16.26 -9.17
CA GLY A 318 1.43 15.78 -10.33
C GLY A 318 0.76 15.74 -11.70
N ILE A 319 -0.46 16.21 -11.91
CA ILE A 319 -1.00 16.38 -13.27
C ILE A 319 -1.03 17.87 -13.61
N VAL A 320 -0.11 18.30 -14.46
CA VAL A 320 0.21 19.73 -14.67
C VAL A 320 -0.86 20.50 -15.45
N ASP A 321 -1.73 19.87 -16.21
CA ASP A 321 -2.69 20.56 -17.10
C ASP A 321 -4.15 20.14 -16.81
N TYR A 322 -4.48 19.88 -15.54
CA TYR A 322 -5.80 19.47 -15.14
C TYR A 322 -6.57 20.63 -14.48
N ASP A 323 -7.80 20.88 -14.90
CA ASP A 323 -8.67 21.90 -14.28
C ASP A 323 -9.24 21.36 -12.96
N TYR A 324 -8.49 21.54 -11.89
CA TYR A 324 -8.87 21.06 -10.57
C TYR A 324 -10.12 21.79 -10.00
N ASP A 325 -10.36 23.04 -10.33
CA ASP A 325 -11.57 23.74 -9.88
C ASP A 325 -12.82 23.14 -10.49
N GLN A 326 -12.78 22.86 -11.79
CA GLN A 326 -13.88 22.17 -12.47
C GLN A 326 -14.03 20.75 -11.93
N PHE A 327 -12.92 20.02 -11.72
CA PHE A 327 -12.95 18.68 -11.17
C PHE A 327 -13.61 18.63 -9.79
N HIS A 328 -13.17 19.46 -8.84
CA HIS A 328 -13.78 19.50 -7.50
C HIS A 328 -15.24 19.89 -7.50
N LYS A 329 -15.63 20.78 -8.40
CA LYS A 329 -17.05 21.14 -8.59
C LYS A 329 -17.87 19.96 -9.08
N MET A 330 -17.37 19.20 -10.05
CA MET A 330 -18.03 18.01 -10.56
C MET A 330 -18.09 16.89 -9.50
N VAL A 331 -16.99 16.64 -8.80
CA VAL A 331 -16.97 15.69 -7.68
C VAL A 331 -18.04 16.06 -6.65
N ALA A 332 -18.07 17.32 -6.20
CA ALA A 332 -19.06 17.76 -5.23
C ALA A 332 -20.50 17.58 -5.75
N GLN A 333 -20.78 17.91 -7.00
CA GLN A 333 -22.09 17.73 -7.61
C GLN A 333 -22.50 16.25 -7.58
N HIS A 334 -21.65 15.35 -8.05
CA HIS A 334 -21.95 13.90 -8.03
C HIS A 334 -22.13 13.37 -6.61
N LEU A 335 -21.32 13.81 -5.63
CA LEU A 335 -21.48 13.38 -4.24
C LEU A 335 -22.79 13.89 -3.61
N HIS A 336 -23.27 15.03 -4.03
CA HIS A 336 -24.58 15.56 -3.60
C HIS A 336 -25.76 14.76 -4.14
N GLU A 337 -25.63 14.19 -5.32
CA GLU A 337 -26.64 13.37 -5.98
C GLU A 337 -26.45 11.88 -5.70
N ALA A 338 -25.36 11.50 -4.99
CA ALA A 338 -24.97 10.12 -4.80
C ALA A 338 -26.00 9.34 -3.99
N GLU A 339 -26.51 8.25 -4.56
CA GLU A 339 -27.28 7.22 -3.87
C GLU A 339 -26.39 6.08 -3.36
N PHE A 340 -25.11 6.05 -3.74
CA PHE A 340 -24.09 5.12 -3.27
C PHE A 340 -23.37 5.66 -2.02
N THR A 341 -22.67 4.79 -1.30
CA THR A 341 -21.88 5.19 -0.13
C THR A 341 -20.49 5.68 -0.56
N PHE A 342 -20.00 6.75 0.07
CA PHE A 342 -18.64 7.25 -0.19
C PHE A 342 -17.89 7.65 1.08
N LEU A 343 -16.56 7.67 0.97
CA LEU A 343 -15.64 8.32 1.88
C LEU A 343 -14.76 9.28 1.08
N TYR A 344 -14.96 10.57 1.29
CA TYR A 344 -14.17 11.62 0.67
C TYR A 344 -13.14 12.15 1.64
N TYR A 345 -11.90 12.31 1.19
CA TYR A 345 -10.78 12.73 2.00
C TYR A 345 -10.34 14.15 1.61
N CYS A 346 -10.19 15.01 2.60
CA CYS A 346 -9.62 16.34 2.40
C CYS A 346 -8.86 16.81 3.65
N ARG A 347 -8.12 17.91 3.53
CA ARG A 347 -7.49 18.56 4.68
C ARG A 347 -8.41 19.60 5.29
N SER A 348 -8.31 19.77 6.61
CA SER A 348 -8.97 20.87 7.31
C SER A 348 -8.16 22.17 7.21
N THR A 349 -6.85 22.07 6.96
CA THR A 349 -5.94 23.22 6.84
C THR A 349 -5.02 23.07 5.63
N PRO A 350 -4.65 24.16 4.93
CA PRO A 350 -3.67 24.11 3.86
C PRO A 350 -2.29 23.67 4.39
N PRO A 351 -1.45 23.01 3.54
CA PRO A 351 -0.11 22.59 3.96
C PRO A 351 0.73 23.79 4.36
N LYS A 352 1.50 23.65 5.45
CA LYS A 352 2.39 24.72 5.98
C LYS A 352 3.39 25.26 4.93
N SER A 353 3.77 24.44 3.93
CA SER A 353 4.61 24.86 2.81
C SER A 353 3.96 25.95 1.94
N ASN A 354 2.64 25.97 1.84
CA ASN A 354 1.89 26.92 1.03
C ASN A 354 1.62 28.22 1.80
N PHE A 355 1.70 28.21 3.16
CA PHE A 355 1.55 29.40 3.98
C PHE A 355 2.61 30.47 3.71
N LYS A 356 3.82 30.11 3.31
CA LYS A 356 4.89 31.08 3.00
C LYS A 356 4.58 31.92 1.76
N HIS A 357 3.66 31.47 0.91
CA HIS A 357 3.34 32.15 -0.37
C HIS A 357 1.88 32.61 -0.47
N CYS A 358 0.97 32.09 0.36
CA CYS A 358 -0.47 32.33 0.21
C CYS A 358 -1.14 32.96 1.46
N GLY A 359 -0.49 33.01 2.62
CA GLY A 359 -0.96 33.69 3.83
C GLY A 359 -2.36 33.23 4.34
N GLU A 360 -3.03 34.10 5.08
CA GLU A 360 -4.39 33.87 5.60
C GLU A 360 -5.44 33.67 4.48
N ASP A 361 -5.17 34.22 3.30
CA ASP A 361 -6.09 34.07 2.15
C ASP A 361 -6.23 32.62 1.67
N ALA A 362 -5.19 31.79 1.79
CA ALA A 362 -5.28 30.38 1.38
C ALA A 362 -6.21 29.57 2.30
N ILE A 363 -6.16 29.85 3.61
CA ILE A 363 -7.09 29.23 4.58
C ILE A 363 -8.51 29.66 4.27
N LYS A 364 -8.71 30.95 4.06
CA LYS A 364 -10.03 31.52 3.73
C LYS A 364 -10.60 30.93 2.44
N ILE A 365 -9.78 30.82 1.40
CA ILE A 365 -10.18 30.22 0.11
C ILE A 365 -10.54 28.75 0.30
N MET A 366 -9.73 27.99 1.05
CA MET A 366 -10.00 26.57 1.29
C MET A 366 -11.30 26.37 2.08
N LYS A 367 -11.51 27.14 3.16
CA LYS A 367 -12.74 27.14 3.95
C LYS A 367 -13.96 27.46 3.08
N MET A 368 -13.86 28.52 2.28
CA MET A 368 -14.92 28.93 1.39
C MET A 368 -15.26 27.87 0.33
N LYS A 369 -14.23 27.19 -0.23
CA LYS A 369 -14.44 26.11 -1.20
C LYS A 369 -15.02 24.87 -0.54
N LEU A 370 -14.52 24.44 0.63
CA LEU A 370 -15.09 23.32 1.37
C LEU A 370 -16.54 23.58 1.79
N GLY A 371 -16.82 24.76 2.35
CA GLY A 371 -18.18 25.19 2.69
C GLY A 371 -19.09 25.16 1.45
N ARG A 372 -18.65 25.76 0.35
CA ARG A 372 -19.42 25.81 -0.89
C ARG A 372 -19.73 24.42 -1.48
N TYR A 373 -18.82 23.46 -1.32
CA TYR A 373 -18.96 22.13 -1.91
C TYR A 373 -19.69 21.15 -1.01
N PHE A 374 -19.55 21.23 0.30
CA PHE A 374 -20.05 20.24 1.24
C PHE A 374 -21.01 20.78 2.31
N PHE A 375 -21.26 22.10 2.31
CA PHE A 375 -22.22 22.73 3.18
C PHE A 375 -23.66 22.41 2.76
N ASP A 376 -24.60 22.34 3.68
CA ASP A 376 -26.05 22.23 3.49
C ASP A 376 -26.65 20.87 3.10
N LYS A 377 -25.93 19.74 3.06
CA LYS A 377 -26.53 18.50 2.58
C LYS A 377 -26.52 17.30 3.52
N GLY A 378 -26.37 17.52 4.83
CA GLY A 378 -26.47 16.42 5.81
C GLY A 378 -25.33 15.40 5.73
N PHE A 379 -24.15 15.82 5.23
CA PHE A 379 -22.97 14.98 5.26
C PHE A 379 -22.41 14.87 6.67
N PHE A 380 -21.74 13.74 6.92
CA PHE A 380 -21.09 13.45 8.18
C PHE A 380 -19.58 13.69 8.05
N PHE A 381 -18.99 14.34 9.04
CA PHE A 381 -17.58 14.71 9.07
C PHE A 381 -16.88 14.06 10.25
N LYS A 382 -15.66 13.58 10.04
CA LYS A 382 -14.76 13.11 11.12
C LYS A 382 -13.38 13.72 10.94
N LYS A 383 -12.83 14.30 12.03
CA LYS A 383 -11.44 14.77 12.06
C LYS A 383 -10.50 13.60 12.36
N VAL A 384 -9.42 13.51 11.61
CA VAL A 384 -8.34 12.55 11.83
C VAL A 384 -7.05 13.34 12.11
N HIS A 385 -6.66 13.38 13.37
CA HIS A 385 -5.45 14.08 13.80
C HIS A 385 -4.20 13.29 13.41
N LEU A 386 -3.43 13.83 12.48
CA LEU A 386 -2.12 13.34 12.09
C LEU A 386 -1.04 14.03 12.96
N THR A 387 0.20 13.60 12.83
CA THR A 387 1.30 14.15 13.66
C THR A 387 1.50 15.66 13.46
N ASN A 388 1.32 16.14 12.23
CA ASN A 388 1.56 17.56 11.88
C ASN A 388 0.40 18.19 11.10
N ASP A 389 -0.75 17.54 11.05
CA ASP A 389 -1.85 17.94 10.20
C ASP A 389 -3.17 17.32 10.68
N THR A 390 -4.29 17.84 10.23
CA THR A 390 -5.61 17.25 10.45
C THR A 390 -6.30 17.05 9.10
N GLU A 391 -6.74 15.83 8.86
CA GLU A 391 -7.53 15.49 7.69
C GLU A 391 -9.01 15.30 8.08
N LEU A 392 -9.88 15.56 7.12
CA LEU A 392 -11.32 15.34 7.23
C LEU A 392 -11.71 14.10 6.44
N LEU A 393 -12.56 13.30 7.04
CA LEU A 393 -13.24 12.19 6.39
C LEU A 393 -14.72 12.55 6.27
N ILE A 394 -15.24 12.66 5.05
CA ILE A 394 -16.60 13.09 4.76
C ILE A 394 -17.38 11.94 4.13
N SER A 395 -18.63 11.72 4.56
CA SER A 395 -19.51 10.68 4.03
C SER A 395 -20.97 11.12 4.04
N ASN A 396 -21.78 10.54 3.16
CA ASN A 396 -23.24 10.63 3.20
C ASN A 396 -23.88 9.58 4.14
N ARG A 397 -23.07 8.75 4.80
CA ARG A 397 -23.53 7.71 5.72
C ARG A 397 -22.92 7.91 7.10
N HIS A 398 -23.73 7.67 8.14
CA HIS A 398 -23.24 7.70 9.51
C HIS A 398 -22.28 6.53 9.79
N TYR A 399 -21.13 6.80 10.39
CA TYR A 399 -20.07 5.80 10.64
C TYR A 399 -19.28 5.99 11.95
N SER A 400 -19.63 6.99 12.78
CA SER A 400 -18.89 7.22 14.03
C SER A 400 -19.76 7.97 15.04
N THR A 401 -19.55 7.73 16.33
CA THR A 401 -20.13 8.50 17.44
C THR A 401 -19.48 9.88 17.62
N GLU A 402 -18.31 10.11 17.04
CA GLU A 402 -17.56 11.37 17.08
C GLU A 402 -17.78 12.20 15.80
N GLN A 403 -18.99 12.21 15.31
CA GLN A 403 -19.33 13.00 14.14
C GLN A 403 -19.78 14.38 14.55
N PHE A 404 -19.44 15.35 13.70
CA PHE A 404 -19.85 16.72 13.85
C PHE A 404 -20.49 17.24 12.56
N THR A 405 -21.26 18.28 12.73
CA THR A 405 -21.92 19.03 11.66
C THR A 405 -20.96 20.07 11.08
N TRP A 406 -21.36 20.73 10.00
CA TRP A 406 -20.58 21.83 9.46
C TRP A 406 -20.43 22.98 10.49
N ASP A 407 -21.47 23.29 11.26
CA ASP A 407 -21.45 24.36 12.26
C ASP A 407 -20.37 24.11 13.32
N ASP A 408 -20.19 22.86 13.76
CA ASP A 408 -19.11 22.48 14.66
C ASP A 408 -17.73 22.66 14.01
N LEU A 409 -17.63 22.41 12.69
CA LEU A 409 -16.39 22.59 11.93
C LEU A 409 -16.04 24.07 11.76
N GLU A 410 -17.04 24.93 11.57
CA GLU A 410 -16.84 26.36 11.36
C GLU A 410 -16.28 27.03 12.62
N MET A 411 -16.75 26.61 13.81
CA MET A 411 -16.23 27.11 15.08
C MET A 411 -14.76 26.77 15.30
N ASP A 412 -14.30 25.60 14.87
CA ASP A 412 -12.88 25.20 15.01
C ASP A 412 -11.97 25.82 13.94
N LEU A 413 -12.55 26.35 12.89
CA LEU A 413 -11.83 26.97 11.78
C LEU A 413 -11.70 28.50 11.94
N THR A 414 -12.41 29.10 12.90
CA THR A 414 -12.27 30.51 13.31
C THR A 414 -11.20 30.68 14.33
#